data_8b311e7894bba5d0c25e65b05e4593fa
#
_entry.id   8b311e7894bba5d0c25e65b05e4593fa
#
_cell.length_a   1.000
_cell.length_b   1.000
_cell.length_c   1.000
_cell.angle_alpha   90.00
_cell.angle_beta   90.00
_cell.angle_gamma   90.00
#
_symmetry.space_group_name_H-M   'P 1'
#
loop_
_entity.id
_entity.type
_entity.pdbx_description
1 polymer ?
#
loop_
_entity_poly.entity_id
_entity_poly.type
_entity_poly.pdbx_seq_one_letter_code
_entity_poly.pdbx_strand_id
1 'polypeptide(L)'
;MKDHTYICCDLKSFYASVECVERSLDPMTTNLVVADKRRTEKTICLAVSPSLKAYGISGRARLFEVVQQVAEVNAKRKWDAPGHQLTGSSWHDPEVRQNPSLALDYIVAPPRMAHYIDWSTKIYSVYLKYVAPEDIFPYSIDEVFMDITNYLDTYKMTARELTRTIILDILKTTGITAAAGMGPNLYLAKVAMDIGAKHVPADEYGVRIAQLDEMSYRRQLWTHRPLTDFWRVGKGYANKLEAHGMYTMGDIARCSIGNAGDYHNEELLYKLFGVNAEILIDHAWGWEPCTIADAKAYKPENKSIVSGQVLQCPYDFQKARLVAREMADALALDLVDKRLVTDQLVLTVGYGFQIAVLDLRNPTRSDGNMLDLKQQILADRIAEHPE
;
A
#
# COMPACT_ATOMS: atom_id res chain seq x y z
N MET A 1 23.97 -0.10 22.08
CA MET A 1 23.42 0.58 20.88
C MET A 1 22.78 1.87 21.35
N LYS A 2 22.88 2.95 20.60
CA LYS A 2 22.17 4.19 20.93
C LYS A 2 20.68 3.92 20.75
N ASP A 3 19.85 4.26 21.72
CA ASP A 3 18.41 4.10 21.57
C ASP A 3 17.89 5.03 20.48
N HIS A 4 17.37 4.49 19.38
CA HIS A 4 16.77 5.24 18.30
C HIS A 4 15.31 5.56 18.59
N THR A 5 14.83 6.63 17.99
CA THR A 5 13.42 7.00 17.97
C THR A 5 13.00 7.26 16.54
N TYR A 6 12.31 6.28 15.94
CA TYR A 6 11.80 6.37 14.59
C TYR A 6 10.33 6.81 14.59
N ILE A 7 9.96 7.57 13.57
CA ILE A 7 8.59 7.87 13.21
C ILE A 7 8.30 7.20 11.87
N CYS A 8 7.15 6.54 11.76
CA CYS A 8 6.51 6.20 10.48
C CYS A 8 5.28 7.09 10.32
N CYS A 9 5.20 7.87 9.25
CA CYS A 9 4.09 8.79 8.98
C CYS A 9 3.41 8.40 7.67
N ASP A 10 2.07 8.29 7.68
CA ASP A 10 1.22 7.95 6.55
C ASP A 10 0.17 9.03 6.31
N LEU A 11 0.10 9.56 5.08
CA LEU A 11 -0.84 10.61 4.69
C LEU A 11 -2.24 10.03 4.50
N LYS A 12 -3.21 10.61 5.18
CA LYS A 12 -4.57 10.10 5.25
C LYS A 12 -5.25 10.04 3.88
N SER A 13 -5.48 8.81 3.35
CA SER A 13 -6.13 8.58 2.05
C SER A 13 -5.57 9.49 0.94
N PHE A 14 -4.26 9.56 0.80
CA PHE A 14 -3.50 10.61 0.12
C PHE A 14 -4.10 11.07 -1.20
N TYR A 15 -4.29 10.19 -2.19
CA TYR A 15 -4.81 10.62 -3.49
C TYR A 15 -6.22 11.22 -3.40
N ALA A 16 -7.08 10.66 -2.55
CA ALA A 16 -8.42 11.21 -2.34
C ALA A 16 -8.35 12.57 -1.64
N SER A 17 -7.44 12.73 -0.69
CA SER A 17 -7.22 14.01 0.01
C SER A 17 -6.70 15.09 -0.93
N VAL A 18 -5.74 14.78 -1.81
CA VAL A 18 -5.29 15.71 -2.86
C VAL A 18 -6.45 16.15 -3.74
N GLU A 19 -7.28 15.19 -4.21
CA GLU A 19 -8.43 15.52 -5.07
C GLU A 19 -9.49 16.36 -4.37
N CYS A 20 -9.67 16.18 -3.05
CA CYS A 20 -10.56 17.04 -2.27
C CYS A 20 -10.00 18.47 -2.14
N VAL A 21 -8.76 18.61 -1.71
CA VAL A 21 -8.13 19.93 -1.51
C VAL A 21 -8.10 20.75 -2.81
N GLU A 22 -7.77 20.13 -3.94
CA GLU A 22 -7.78 20.76 -5.26
C GLU A 22 -9.17 21.29 -5.68
N ARG A 23 -10.23 20.72 -5.10
CA ARG A 23 -11.62 21.16 -5.32
C ARG A 23 -12.13 22.09 -4.22
N SER A 24 -11.24 22.55 -3.32
CA SER A 24 -11.59 23.33 -2.13
C SER A 24 -12.61 22.59 -1.22
N LEU A 25 -12.50 21.26 -1.14
CA LEU A 25 -13.32 20.39 -0.30
C LEU A 25 -12.48 19.84 0.85
N ASP A 26 -13.12 19.61 2.00
CA ASP A 26 -12.48 18.99 3.15
C ASP A 26 -12.31 17.47 2.93
N PRO A 27 -11.07 16.93 2.95
CA PRO A 27 -10.80 15.51 2.78
C PRO A 27 -11.48 14.60 3.82
N MET A 28 -11.76 15.12 5.02
CA MET A 28 -12.31 14.34 6.11
C MET A 28 -13.83 14.18 6.04
N THR A 29 -14.51 15.09 5.34
CA THR A 29 -15.97 15.15 5.28
C THR A 29 -16.53 14.91 3.88
N THR A 30 -15.68 14.82 2.86
CA THR A 30 -16.10 14.62 1.47
C THR A 30 -16.05 13.14 1.09
N ASN A 31 -17.16 12.61 0.59
CA ASN A 31 -17.22 11.27 0.04
C ASN A 31 -16.65 11.28 -1.39
N LEU A 32 -15.46 10.69 -1.56
CA LEU A 32 -14.75 10.70 -2.84
C LEU A 32 -13.96 9.40 -3.04
N VAL A 33 -13.93 8.92 -4.28
CA VAL A 33 -13.03 7.86 -4.73
C VAL A 33 -12.17 8.34 -5.90
N VAL A 34 -10.93 7.84 -5.98
CA VAL A 34 -10.05 8.06 -7.12
C VAL A 34 -10.06 6.82 -8.00
N ALA A 35 -10.74 6.91 -9.15
CA ALA A 35 -10.87 5.80 -10.09
C ALA A 35 -11.07 6.30 -11.53
N ASP A 36 -10.60 5.54 -12.51
CA ASP A 36 -10.81 5.85 -13.93
C ASP A 36 -12.11 5.21 -14.44
N LYS A 37 -13.20 5.97 -14.47
CA LYS A 37 -14.51 5.55 -15.01
C LYS A 37 -14.47 5.16 -16.50
N ARG A 38 -13.46 5.62 -17.25
CA ARG A 38 -13.34 5.33 -18.71
C ARG A 38 -12.89 3.91 -18.97
N ARG A 39 -12.33 3.23 -17.94
CA ARG A 39 -11.98 1.81 -18.02
C ARG A 39 -13.24 0.97 -17.81
N THR A 40 -13.24 0.05 -16.89
CA THR A 40 -14.40 -0.78 -16.55
C THR A 40 -14.76 -0.57 -15.09
N GLU A 41 -15.97 -0.95 -14.70
CA GLU A 41 -16.37 -0.97 -13.28
C GLU A 41 -15.51 -1.91 -12.42
N LYS A 42 -14.75 -2.81 -13.07
CA LYS A 42 -13.77 -3.69 -12.38
C LYS A 42 -12.46 -2.96 -12.03
N THR A 43 -12.30 -1.68 -12.43
CA THR A 43 -11.12 -0.88 -12.07
C THR A 43 -10.98 -0.76 -10.56
N ILE A 44 -9.74 -0.83 -10.07
CA ILE A 44 -9.45 -0.65 -8.65
C ILE A 44 -9.43 0.86 -8.36
N CYS A 45 -10.12 1.26 -7.30
CA CYS A 45 -9.99 2.61 -6.75
C CYS A 45 -8.60 2.77 -6.15
N LEU A 46 -7.85 3.77 -6.59
CA LEU A 46 -6.51 4.05 -6.03
C LEU A 46 -6.59 4.61 -4.61
N ALA A 47 -7.68 5.31 -4.29
CA ALA A 47 -7.97 5.79 -2.95
C ALA A 47 -9.47 5.96 -2.75
N VAL A 48 -9.88 5.85 -1.48
CA VAL A 48 -11.23 6.13 -0.98
C VAL A 48 -11.09 7.11 0.19
N SER A 49 -11.92 8.15 0.24
CA SER A 49 -11.86 9.15 1.31
C SER A 49 -12.20 8.56 2.69
N PRO A 50 -11.73 9.17 3.78
CA PRO A 50 -12.01 8.69 5.13
C PRO A 50 -13.49 8.59 5.46
N SER A 51 -14.29 9.57 5.05
CA SER A 51 -15.74 9.60 5.27
C SER A 51 -16.42 8.42 4.56
N LEU A 52 -16.04 8.14 3.32
CA LEU A 52 -16.63 7.05 2.54
C LEU A 52 -16.20 5.68 3.07
N LYS A 53 -14.97 5.54 3.58
CA LYS A 53 -14.52 4.32 4.28
C LYS A 53 -15.36 4.00 5.52
N ALA A 54 -15.90 5.02 6.20
CA ALA A 54 -16.76 4.84 7.37
C ALA A 54 -18.08 4.12 7.06
N TYR A 55 -18.47 4.06 5.78
CA TYR A 55 -19.61 3.26 5.30
C TYR A 55 -19.24 1.82 4.91
N GLY A 56 -18.06 1.33 5.30
CA GLY A 56 -17.62 -0.05 5.06
C GLY A 56 -16.92 -0.27 3.72
N ILE A 57 -16.64 0.78 2.96
CA ILE A 57 -15.95 0.70 1.66
C ILE A 57 -14.44 0.54 1.87
N SER A 58 -13.85 -0.50 1.31
CA SER A 58 -12.40 -0.75 1.39
C SER A 58 -11.59 0.37 0.72
N GLY A 59 -10.41 0.68 1.26
CA GLY A 59 -9.51 1.69 0.69
C GLY A 59 -9.02 1.39 -0.74
N ARG A 60 -9.07 0.13 -1.17
CA ARG A 60 -8.73 -0.35 -2.51
C ARG A 60 -9.85 -1.17 -3.13
N ALA A 61 -11.11 -0.83 -2.85
CA ALA A 61 -12.26 -1.46 -3.46
C ALA A 61 -12.22 -1.31 -5.00
N ARG A 62 -12.82 -2.25 -5.70
CA ARG A 62 -13.14 -2.06 -7.12
C ARG A 62 -14.33 -1.12 -7.25
N LEU A 63 -14.42 -0.40 -8.35
CA LEU A 63 -15.47 0.60 -8.51
C LEU A 63 -16.89 -0.01 -8.42
N PHE A 64 -17.10 -1.21 -8.95
CA PHE A 64 -18.41 -1.89 -8.80
C PHE A 64 -18.74 -2.24 -7.34
N GLU A 65 -17.73 -2.57 -6.50
CA GLU A 65 -17.93 -2.82 -5.07
C GLU A 65 -18.33 -1.54 -4.34
N VAL A 66 -17.79 -0.39 -4.75
CA VAL A 66 -18.23 0.92 -4.23
C VAL A 66 -19.68 1.19 -4.59
N VAL A 67 -20.06 0.95 -5.87
CA VAL A 67 -21.45 1.12 -6.35
C VAL A 67 -22.41 0.24 -5.54
N GLN A 68 -22.07 -1.05 -5.37
CA GLN A 68 -22.87 -1.99 -4.62
C GLN A 68 -23.02 -1.58 -3.14
N GLN A 69 -21.92 -1.26 -2.46
CA GLN A 69 -21.95 -0.86 -1.06
C GLN A 69 -22.74 0.42 -0.82
N VAL A 70 -22.60 1.42 -1.71
CA VAL A 70 -23.41 2.65 -1.66
C VAL A 70 -24.89 2.35 -1.89
N ALA A 71 -25.22 1.44 -2.80
CA ALA A 71 -26.60 1.02 -3.01
C ALA A 71 -27.20 0.32 -1.76
N GLU A 72 -26.45 -0.53 -1.09
CA GLU A 72 -26.84 -1.19 0.17
C GLU A 72 -27.08 -0.17 1.29
N VAL A 73 -26.15 0.79 1.46
CA VAL A 73 -26.28 1.88 2.42
C VAL A 73 -27.55 2.69 2.10
N ASN A 74 -27.80 3.03 0.85
CA ASN A 74 -28.96 3.81 0.44
C ASN A 74 -30.28 3.04 0.57
N ALA A 75 -30.29 1.74 0.36
CA ALA A 75 -31.46 0.89 0.63
C ALA A 75 -31.84 0.93 2.11
N LYS A 76 -30.87 0.83 3.02
CA LYS A 76 -31.09 0.99 4.47
C LYS A 76 -31.57 2.40 4.81
N ARG A 77 -30.90 3.45 4.29
CA ARG A 77 -31.29 4.86 4.51
C ARG A 77 -32.71 5.13 4.04
N LYS A 78 -33.10 4.58 2.88
CA LYS A 78 -34.46 4.70 2.35
C LYS A 78 -35.48 4.07 3.30
N TRP A 79 -35.16 2.92 3.89
CA TRP A 79 -36.03 2.25 4.87
C TRP A 79 -36.20 3.10 6.14
N ASP A 80 -35.12 3.73 6.61
CA ASP A 80 -35.09 4.52 7.83
C ASP A 80 -35.63 5.96 7.62
N ALA A 81 -35.75 6.42 6.37
CA ALA A 81 -36.16 7.78 6.02
C ALA A 81 -37.67 8.02 6.29
N PRO A 82 -38.05 9.25 6.62
CA PRO A 82 -39.45 9.62 6.73
C PRO A 82 -40.24 9.28 5.45
N GLY A 83 -41.33 8.53 5.60
CA GLY A 83 -42.14 8.08 4.47
C GLY A 83 -41.44 7.07 3.53
N HIS A 84 -40.33 6.46 3.95
CA HIS A 84 -39.53 5.51 3.18
C HIS A 84 -39.08 6.07 1.82
N GLN A 85 -38.83 7.37 1.74
CA GLN A 85 -38.42 8.03 0.52
C GLN A 85 -37.16 8.87 0.74
N LEU A 86 -36.20 8.79 -0.21
CA LEU A 86 -35.08 9.69 -0.29
C LEU A 86 -35.43 10.85 -1.21
N THR A 87 -35.21 12.08 -0.74
CA THR A 87 -35.63 13.32 -1.44
C THR A 87 -34.48 14.01 -2.18
N GLY A 88 -33.26 13.51 -2.05
CA GLY A 88 -32.04 14.04 -2.69
C GLY A 88 -30.84 13.19 -2.38
N SER A 89 -29.66 13.65 -2.75
CA SER A 89 -28.38 13.04 -2.44
C SER A 89 -27.31 14.07 -2.06
N SER A 90 -26.30 13.67 -1.29
CA SER A 90 -25.15 14.52 -1.01
C SER A 90 -23.87 13.68 -0.92
N TRP A 91 -22.77 14.21 -1.44
CA TRP A 91 -21.41 13.70 -1.25
C TRP A 91 -20.75 14.29 0.02
N HIS A 92 -21.37 15.24 0.69
CA HIS A 92 -20.90 15.84 1.94
C HIS A 92 -21.41 15.03 3.14
N ASP A 93 -20.51 14.28 3.78
CA ASP A 93 -20.85 13.32 4.84
C ASP A 93 -21.65 13.94 6.01
N PRO A 94 -21.33 15.15 6.53
CA PRO A 94 -22.14 15.78 7.57
C PRO A 94 -23.61 16.03 7.16
N GLU A 95 -23.87 16.41 5.92
CA GLU A 95 -25.25 16.58 5.44
C GLU A 95 -25.99 15.24 5.38
N VAL A 96 -25.32 14.21 4.87
CA VAL A 96 -25.87 12.85 4.81
C VAL A 96 -26.22 12.35 6.21
N ARG A 97 -25.36 12.59 7.21
CA ARG A 97 -25.61 12.16 8.60
C ARG A 97 -26.71 12.95 9.29
N GLN A 98 -26.79 14.26 9.02
CA GLN A 98 -27.79 15.13 9.65
C GLN A 98 -29.19 14.96 9.03
N ASN A 99 -29.27 14.63 7.74
CA ASN A 99 -30.55 14.50 7.04
C ASN A 99 -30.81 13.04 6.60
N PRO A 100 -31.68 12.29 7.29
CA PRO A 100 -32.00 10.91 6.95
C PRO A 100 -32.67 10.74 5.57
N SER A 101 -33.25 11.81 5.01
CA SER A 101 -33.90 11.78 3.68
C SER A 101 -32.90 11.94 2.51
N LEU A 102 -31.60 12.18 2.76
CA LEU A 102 -30.59 12.25 1.71
C LEU A 102 -29.99 10.87 1.44
N ALA A 103 -29.84 10.54 0.15
CA ALA A 103 -29.00 9.43 -0.27
C ALA A 103 -27.52 9.76 -0.07
N LEU A 104 -26.74 8.75 0.28
CA LEU A 104 -25.28 8.80 0.19
C LEU A 104 -24.88 8.88 -1.27
N ASP A 105 -24.11 9.90 -1.63
CA ASP A 105 -23.49 10.06 -2.94
C ASP A 105 -21.98 10.26 -2.76
N TYR A 106 -21.23 10.20 -3.86
CA TYR A 106 -19.78 10.37 -3.84
C TYR A 106 -19.23 10.90 -5.17
N ILE A 107 -18.11 11.59 -5.10
CA ILE A 107 -17.37 12.10 -6.25
C ILE A 107 -16.43 11.00 -6.77
N VAL A 108 -16.35 10.81 -8.07
CA VAL A 108 -15.32 9.98 -8.71
C VAL A 108 -14.34 10.88 -9.42
N ALA A 109 -13.11 10.95 -8.89
CA ALA A 109 -12.01 11.72 -9.46
C ALA A 109 -11.11 10.82 -10.34
N PRO A 110 -10.73 11.26 -11.56
CA PRO A 110 -9.77 10.51 -12.38
C PRO A 110 -8.37 10.54 -11.76
N PRO A 111 -7.57 9.45 -11.87
CA PRO A 111 -6.21 9.41 -11.35
C PRO A 111 -5.28 10.40 -12.07
N ARG A 112 -4.44 11.11 -11.31
CA ARG A 112 -3.45 12.09 -11.81
C ARG A 112 -2.08 11.84 -11.17
N MET A 113 -1.40 10.73 -11.55
CA MET A 113 -0.19 10.26 -10.85
C MET A 113 0.93 11.30 -10.77
N ALA A 114 1.24 11.99 -11.86
CA ALA A 114 2.26 13.06 -11.86
C ALA A 114 1.93 14.15 -10.83
N HIS A 115 0.68 14.56 -10.78
CA HIS A 115 0.20 15.55 -9.82
C HIS A 115 0.33 15.07 -8.36
N TYR A 116 0.09 13.79 -8.09
CA TYR A 116 0.29 13.24 -6.74
C TYR A 116 1.77 13.19 -6.35
N ILE A 117 2.68 12.95 -7.30
CA ILE A 117 4.13 13.04 -7.06
C ILE A 117 4.52 14.47 -6.68
N ASP A 118 3.98 15.50 -7.37
CA ASP A 118 4.24 16.91 -7.05
C ASP A 118 3.77 17.25 -5.63
N TRP A 119 2.58 16.77 -5.23
CA TRP A 119 2.08 16.94 -3.88
C TRP A 119 2.92 16.22 -2.83
N SER A 120 3.36 14.99 -3.12
CA SER A 120 4.27 14.24 -2.25
C SER A 120 5.59 14.99 -2.06
N THR A 121 6.16 15.55 -3.15
CA THR A 121 7.38 16.36 -3.10
C THR A 121 7.18 17.63 -2.27
N LYS A 122 6.03 18.30 -2.40
CA LYS A 122 5.68 19.45 -1.56
C LYS A 122 5.61 19.08 -0.08
N ILE A 123 5.04 17.94 0.26
CA ILE A 123 4.99 17.44 1.63
C ILE A 123 6.37 17.04 2.14
N TYR A 124 7.20 16.40 1.30
CA TYR A 124 8.57 16.07 1.62
C TYR A 124 9.38 17.34 2.01
N SER A 125 9.12 18.46 1.35
CA SER A 125 9.72 19.76 1.71
C SER A 125 9.32 20.25 3.11
N VAL A 126 8.17 19.81 3.64
CA VAL A 126 7.78 20.09 5.03
C VAL A 126 8.62 19.27 6.00
N TYR A 127 8.83 17.96 5.72
CA TYR A 127 9.70 17.13 6.56
C TYR A 127 11.12 17.70 6.67
N LEU A 128 11.66 18.20 5.56
CA LEU A 128 13.01 18.82 5.52
C LEU A 128 13.17 20.07 6.39
N LYS A 129 12.09 20.69 6.87
CA LYS A 129 12.19 21.79 7.85
C LYS A 129 12.60 21.29 9.23
N TYR A 130 12.37 20.02 9.53
CA TYR A 130 12.52 19.44 10.86
C TYR A 130 13.62 18.38 10.93
N VAL A 131 13.82 17.62 9.88
CA VAL A 131 14.71 16.45 9.83
C VAL A 131 15.58 16.54 8.59
N ALA A 132 16.87 16.27 8.72
CA ALA A 132 17.81 16.28 7.60
C ALA A 132 17.49 15.13 6.62
N PRO A 133 17.79 15.31 5.32
CA PRO A 133 17.48 14.31 4.32
C PRO A 133 18.13 12.93 4.58
N GLU A 134 19.26 12.88 5.30
CA GLU A 134 19.96 11.65 5.69
C GLU A 134 19.10 10.76 6.58
N ASP A 135 18.31 11.38 7.46
CA ASP A 135 17.47 10.73 8.46
C ASP A 135 16.01 10.55 8.01
N ILE A 136 15.70 10.86 6.73
CA ILE A 136 14.38 10.65 6.12
C ILE A 136 14.46 9.55 5.07
N PHE A 137 13.58 8.57 5.12
CA PHE A 137 13.42 7.53 4.10
C PHE A 137 11.99 7.51 3.56
N PRO A 138 11.73 8.04 2.34
CA PRO A 138 10.44 7.88 1.68
C PRO A 138 10.21 6.40 1.35
N TYR A 139 9.24 5.79 2.03
CA TYR A 139 8.89 4.39 1.82
C TYR A 139 7.94 4.21 0.63
N SER A 140 7.02 5.16 0.48
CA SER A 140 6.11 5.25 -0.66
C SER A 140 5.81 6.72 -1.01
N ILE A 141 4.86 6.97 -1.90
CA ILE A 141 4.44 8.33 -2.27
C ILE A 141 3.73 9.06 -1.11
N ASP A 142 3.17 8.32 -0.16
CA ASP A 142 2.35 8.83 0.96
C ASP A 142 2.87 8.39 2.32
N GLU A 143 3.97 7.64 2.36
CA GLU A 143 4.52 7.10 3.59
C GLU A 143 6.02 7.37 3.71
N VAL A 144 6.44 7.79 4.90
CA VAL A 144 7.83 8.16 5.20
C VAL A 144 8.26 7.61 6.57
N PHE A 145 9.51 7.17 6.64
CA PHE A 145 10.21 6.96 7.91
C PHE A 145 11.16 8.11 8.20
N MET A 146 11.27 8.49 9.47
CA MET A 146 12.22 9.50 9.95
C MET A 146 12.88 9.03 11.24
N ASP A 147 14.20 9.16 11.33
CA ASP A 147 14.92 9.02 12.60
C ASP A 147 15.01 10.40 13.25
N ILE A 148 14.30 10.56 14.36
CA ILE A 148 14.24 11.84 15.07
C ILE A 148 15.12 11.88 16.32
N THR A 149 15.93 10.86 16.56
CA THR A 149 16.72 10.69 17.76
C THR A 149 17.55 11.92 18.13
N ASN A 150 18.29 12.46 17.16
CA ASN A 150 19.20 13.57 17.38
C ASN A 150 18.50 14.95 17.38
N TYR A 151 17.21 15.00 17.07
CA TYR A 151 16.45 16.23 16.92
C TYR A 151 15.67 16.61 18.19
N LEU A 152 15.39 15.64 19.07
CA LEU A 152 14.59 15.84 20.28
C LEU A 152 15.23 16.88 21.21
N ASP A 153 16.54 16.79 21.42
CA ASP A 153 17.29 17.75 22.24
C ASP A 153 17.37 19.11 21.60
N THR A 154 17.53 19.16 20.26
CA THR A 154 17.61 20.40 19.48
C THR A 154 16.32 21.20 19.56
N TYR A 155 15.17 20.51 19.40
CA TYR A 155 13.86 21.15 19.46
C TYR A 155 13.34 21.29 20.90
N LYS A 156 13.96 20.62 21.87
CA LYS A 156 13.48 20.54 23.27
C LYS A 156 12.04 20.05 23.34
N MET A 157 11.71 19.04 22.53
CA MET A 157 10.40 18.42 22.40
C MET A 157 10.49 16.93 22.68
N THR A 158 9.41 16.38 23.19
CA THR A 158 9.22 14.93 23.19
C THR A 158 8.99 14.41 21.76
N ALA A 159 9.25 13.14 21.51
CA ALA A 159 9.01 12.53 20.22
C ALA A 159 7.57 12.74 19.72
N ARG A 160 6.59 12.66 20.63
CA ARG A 160 5.18 12.88 20.32
C ARG A 160 4.87 14.33 19.93
N GLU A 161 5.45 15.29 20.62
CA GLU A 161 5.26 16.71 20.33
C GLU A 161 5.88 17.08 18.98
N LEU A 162 7.11 16.60 18.68
CA LEU A 162 7.75 16.82 17.40
C LEU A 162 6.95 16.18 16.26
N THR A 163 6.53 14.92 16.42
CA THR A 163 5.69 14.23 15.44
C THR A 163 4.40 15.00 15.15
N ARG A 164 3.70 15.45 16.21
CA ARG A 164 2.47 16.24 16.08
C ARG A 164 2.74 17.57 15.37
N THR A 165 3.83 18.25 15.71
CA THR A 165 4.23 19.52 15.08
C THR A 165 4.45 19.34 13.57
N ILE A 166 5.15 18.31 13.15
CA ILE A 166 5.37 17.98 11.74
C ILE A 166 4.03 17.76 11.03
N ILE A 167 3.13 16.95 11.60
CA ILE A 167 1.82 16.65 10.99
C ILE A 167 0.96 17.91 10.89
N LEU A 168 0.96 18.76 11.90
CA LEU A 168 0.23 20.03 11.86
C LEU A 168 0.77 21.02 10.83
N ASP A 169 2.09 21.04 10.61
CA ASP A 169 2.67 21.85 9.53
C ASP A 169 2.29 21.31 8.15
N ILE A 170 2.23 19.98 7.97
CA ILE A 170 1.70 19.36 6.76
C ILE A 170 0.24 19.78 6.54
N LEU A 171 -0.60 19.64 7.55
CA LEU A 171 -2.00 20.01 7.49
C LEU A 171 -2.17 21.49 7.12
N LYS A 172 -1.43 22.38 7.79
CA LYS A 172 -1.45 23.82 7.50
C LYS A 172 -1.00 24.16 6.09
N THR A 173 0.03 23.47 5.61
CA THR A 173 0.64 23.76 4.29
C THR A 173 -0.18 23.17 3.13
N THR A 174 -0.88 22.04 3.37
CA THR A 174 -1.46 21.24 2.29
C THR A 174 -2.95 20.93 2.48
N GLY A 175 -3.50 21.14 3.66
CA GLY A 175 -4.87 20.69 3.99
C GLY A 175 -5.02 19.18 4.17
N ILE A 176 -3.90 18.43 4.18
CA ILE A 176 -3.88 16.96 4.30
C ILE A 176 -3.35 16.60 5.69
N THR A 177 -4.07 15.76 6.42
CA THR A 177 -3.62 15.21 7.70
C THR A 177 -2.92 13.87 7.52
N ALA A 178 -2.24 13.40 8.59
CA ALA A 178 -1.53 12.14 8.62
C ALA A 178 -1.79 11.36 9.92
N ALA A 179 -1.52 10.06 9.90
CA ALA A 179 -1.33 9.24 11.08
C ALA A 179 0.16 8.94 11.26
N ALA A 180 0.60 8.71 12.49
CA ALA A 180 1.97 8.33 12.76
C ALA A 180 2.09 7.23 13.80
N GLY A 181 3.14 6.42 13.64
CA GLY A 181 3.62 5.47 14.63
C GLY A 181 5.03 5.81 15.05
N MET A 182 5.35 5.60 16.31
CA MET A 182 6.67 5.80 16.88
C MET A 182 7.18 4.50 17.50
N GLY A 183 8.47 4.25 17.38
CA GLY A 183 9.11 3.08 17.97
C GLY A 183 10.64 3.18 17.97
N PRO A 184 11.32 2.28 18.71
CA PRO A 184 12.79 2.23 18.78
C PRO A 184 13.44 1.65 17.51
N ASN A 185 12.66 1.07 16.61
CA ASN A 185 13.09 0.55 15.32
C ASN A 185 12.03 0.76 14.25
N LEU A 186 12.39 0.55 12.98
CA LEU A 186 11.49 0.80 11.84
C LEU A 186 10.25 -0.08 11.86
N TYR A 187 10.39 -1.35 12.30
CA TYR A 187 9.27 -2.28 12.39
C TYR A 187 8.21 -1.80 13.40
N LEU A 188 8.63 -1.48 14.62
CA LEU A 188 7.73 -1.04 15.67
C LEU A 188 7.09 0.33 15.35
N ALA A 189 7.82 1.25 14.72
CA ALA A 189 7.25 2.49 14.23
C ALA A 189 6.15 2.24 13.18
N LYS A 190 6.41 1.32 12.23
CA LYS A 190 5.43 0.95 11.19
C LYS A 190 4.20 0.26 11.79
N VAL A 191 4.39 -0.72 12.65
CA VAL A 191 3.28 -1.45 13.30
C VAL A 191 2.47 -0.54 14.22
N ALA A 192 3.11 0.38 14.94
CA ALA A 192 2.43 1.41 15.72
C ALA A 192 1.52 2.27 14.81
N MET A 193 1.98 2.63 13.62
CA MET A 193 1.20 3.40 12.64
C MET A 193 0.06 2.56 12.04
N ASP A 194 0.35 1.37 11.52
CA ASP A 194 -0.61 0.54 10.78
C ASP A 194 -1.73 -0.04 11.66
N ILE A 195 -1.38 -0.47 12.89
CA ILE A 195 -2.31 -1.11 13.81
C ILE A 195 -2.64 -0.17 14.98
N GLY A 196 -1.62 0.32 15.67
CA GLY A 196 -1.81 1.10 16.89
C GLY A 196 -2.59 2.40 16.67
N ALA A 197 -2.25 3.19 15.65
CA ALA A 197 -2.90 4.47 15.39
C ALA A 197 -4.39 4.35 15.00
N LYS A 198 -4.84 3.17 14.54
CA LYS A 198 -6.26 2.93 14.25
C LYS A 198 -7.10 2.88 15.53
N HIS A 199 -6.52 2.50 16.66
CA HIS A 199 -7.19 2.34 17.95
C HIS A 199 -7.05 3.58 18.84
N VAL A 200 -6.19 4.53 18.46
CA VAL A 200 -6.04 5.80 19.20
C VAL A 200 -7.09 6.80 18.72
N PRO A 201 -7.79 7.50 19.63
CA PRO A 201 -8.66 8.61 19.26
C PRO A 201 -7.90 9.67 18.47
N ALA A 202 -8.54 10.22 17.45
CA ALA A 202 -8.00 11.38 16.75
C ALA A 202 -8.07 12.62 17.67
N ASP A 203 -7.06 13.49 17.57
CA ASP A 203 -7.14 14.80 18.19
C ASP A 203 -8.08 15.74 17.41
N GLU A 204 -8.22 16.97 17.86
CA GLU A 204 -9.06 18.01 17.25
C GLU A 204 -8.76 18.31 15.78
N TYR A 205 -7.54 17.96 15.30
CA TYR A 205 -7.08 18.11 13.91
C TYR A 205 -7.12 16.79 13.13
N GLY A 206 -7.71 15.75 13.69
CA GLY A 206 -7.77 14.42 13.05
C GLY A 206 -6.47 13.62 13.13
N VAL A 207 -5.47 14.09 13.87
CA VAL A 207 -4.14 13.44 14.00
C VAL A 207 -4.25 12.25 14.95
N ARG A 208 -3.65 11.14 14.55
CA ARG A 208 -3.54 9.92 15.35
C ARG A 208 -2.08 9.52 15.46
N ILE A 209 -1.58 9.44 16.68
CA ILE A 209 -0.19 9.04 16.96
C ILE A 209 -0.22 7.89 17.95
N ALA A 210 0.38 6.75 17.57
CA ALA A 210 0.61 5.62 18.45
C ALA A 210 2.10 5.42 18.69
N GLN A 211 2.45 4.75 19.78
CA GLN A 211 3.82 4.44 20.14
C GLN A 211 3.90 3.00 20.65
N LEU A 212 4.92 2.27 20.20
CA LEU A 212 5.24 0.94 20.67
C LEU A 212 6.73 0.87 21.01
N ASP A 213 7.03 0.19 22.10
CA ASP A 213 8.30 -0.46 22.39
C ASP A 213 8.13 -1.98 22.29
N GLU A 214 9.20 -2.75 22.42
CA GLU A 214 9.17 -4.21 22.31
C GLU A 214 8.22 -4.86 23.32
N MET A 215 8.20 -4.36 24.56
CA MET A 215 7.36 -4.93 25.61
C MET A 215 5.88 -4.57 25.43
N SER A 216 5.57 -3.34 25.06
CA SER A 216 4.20 -2.92 24.76
C SER A 216 3.66 -3.61 23.50
N TYR A 217 4.50 -3.80 22.47
CA TYR A 217 4.18 -4.58 21.29
C TYR A 217 3.77 -6.02 21.67
N ARG A 218 4.61 -6.73 22.46
CA ARG A 218 4.34 -8.10 22.89
C ARG A 218 3.05 -8.19 23.72
N ARG A 219 2.83 -7.24 24.63
CA ARG A 219 1.64 -7.23 25.51
C ARG A 219 0.36 -6.93 24.74
N GLN A 220 0.39 -6.02 23.74
CA GLN A 220 -0.80 -5.53 23.08
C GLN A 220 -1.11 -6.28 21.78
N LEU A 221 -0.08 -6.70 21.02
CA LEU A 221 -0.24 -7.16 19.65
C LEU A 221 0.15 -8.61 19.39
N TRP A 222 0.76 -9.32 20.37
CA TRP A 222 1.08 -10.74 20.17
C TRP A 222 -0.14 -11.63 19.93
N THR A 223 -1.33 -11.21 20.31
CA THR A 223 -2.58 -11.92 20.09
C THR A 223 -3.43 -11.30 18.97
N HIS A 224 -2.95 -10.23 18.34
CA HIS A 224 -3.67 -9.56 17.27
C HIS A 224 -3.84 -10.46 16.04
N ARG A 225 -5.00 -10.33 15.39
CA ARG A 225 -5.37 -10.99 14.13
C ARG A 225 -6.05 -9.99 13.21
N PRO A 226 -5.93 -10.15 11.89
CA PRO A 226 -5.19 -11.20 11.17
C PRO A 226 -3.69 -10.91 11.10
N LEU A 227 -2.88 -11.93 10.81
CA LEU A 227 -1.43 -11.78 10.59
C LEU A 227 -1.06 -10.81 9.46
N THR A 228 -1.94 -10.68 8.46
CA THR A 228 -1.74 -9.77 7.32
C THR A 228 -1.81 -8.28 7.67
N ASP A 229 -2.16 -7.91 8.88
CA ASP A 229 -2.07 -6.53 9.36
C ASP A 229 -0.64 -6.11 9.71
N PHE A 230 0.25 -7.10 9.95
CA PHE A 230 1.64 -6.85 10.28
C PHE A 230 2.47 -6.63 9.03
N TRP A 231 3.36 -5.65 9.11
CA TRP A 231 4.29 -5.33 8.03
C TRP A 231 5.08 -6.56 7.59
N ARG A 232 5.21 -6.73 6.27
CA ARG A 232 5.88 -7.87 5.59
C ARG A 232 5.20 -9.23 5.72
N VAL A 233 4.03 -9.33 6.34
CA VAL A 233 3.24 -10.57 6.36
C VAL A 233 2.10 -10.48 5.33
N GLY A 234 2.35 -10.97 4.13
CA GLY A 234 1.33 -11.08 3.08
C GLY A 234 0.48 -12.34 3.22
N LYS A 235 -0.59 -12.44 2.41
CA LYS A 235 -1.50 -13.62 2.41
C LYS A 235 -0.77 -14.95 2.24
N GLY A 236 0.30 -15.01 1.41
CA GLY A 236 1.06 -16.24 1.22
C GLY A 236 1.78 -16.70 2.49
N TYR A 237 2.33 -15.77 3.28
CA TYR A 237 2.93 -16.04 4.58
C TYR A 237 1.87 -16.46 5.60
N ALA A 238 0.79 -15.69 5.73
CA ALA A 238 -0.31 -15.99 6.64
C ALA A 238 -0.89 -17.38 6.37
N ASN A 239 -1.22 -17.72 5.13
CA ASN A 239 -1.76 -19.03 4.77
C ASN A 239 -0.83 -20.19 5.15
N LYS A 240 0.50 -20.03 4.94
CA LYS A 240 1.48 -21.05 5.34
C LYS A 240 1.55 -21.21 6.86
N LEU A 241 1.56 -20.10 7.61
CA LEU A 241 1.59 -20.11 9.07
C LEU A 241 0.31 -20.74 9.65
N GLU A 242 -0.85 -20.32 9.15
CA GLU A 242 -2.16 -20.81 9.58
C GLU A 242 -2.32 -22.32 9.30
N ALA A 243 -1.80 -22.84 8.19
CA ALA A 243 -1.78 -24.27 7.88
C ALA A 243 -0.96 -25.09 8.90
N HIS A 244 -0.06 -24.45 9.64
CA HIS A 244 0.73 -25.06 10.72
C HIS A 244 0.26 -24.62 12.13
N GLY A 245 -0.94 -24.02 12.25
CA GLY A 245 -1.54 -23.64 13.53
C GLY A 245 -0.98 -22.37 14.17
N MET A 246 -0.24 -21.56 13.41
CA MET A 246 0.29 -20.27 13.87
C MET A 246 -0.58 -19.13 13.31
N TYR A 247 -1.33 -18.46 14.18
CA TYR A 247 -2.32 -17.44 13.82
C TYR A 247 -1.95 -16.02 14.27
N THR A 248 -0.90 -15.90 15.07
CA THR A 248 -0.50 -14.65 15.71
C THR A 248 1.02 -14.49 15.72
N MET A 249 1.52 -13.27 15.89
CA MET A 249 2.95 -13.02 16.05
C MET A 249 3.50 -13.70 17.32
N GLY A 250 2.69 -13.81 18.37
CA GLY A 250 3.06 -14.56 19.57
C GLY A 250 3.21 -16.05 19.33
N ASP A 251 2.47 -16.65 18.39
CA ASP A 251 2.65 -18.07 18.02
C ASP A 251 3.99 -18.26 17.29
N ILE A 252 4.35 -17.34 16.39
CA ILE A 252 5.62 -17.36 15.67
C ILE A 252 6.80 -17.19 16.64
N ALA A 253 6.71 -16.24 17.57
CA ALA A 253 7.72 -16.02 18.59
C ALA A 253 7.91 -17.26 19.49
N ARG A 254 6.84 -17.93 19.91
CA ARG A 254 6.92 -19.18 20.66
C ARG A 254 7.49 -20.32 19.83
N CYS A 255 7.14 -20.40 18.55
CA CYS A 255 7.71 -21.40 17.64
C CYS A 255 9.22 -21.25 17.53
N SER A 256 9.75 -20.03 17.45
CA SER A 256 11.19 -19.77 17.29
C SER A 256 12.05 -20.22 18.46
N ILE A 257 11.47 -20.46 19.63
CA ILE A 257 12.17 -20.94 20.84
C ILE A 257 11.80 -22.38 21.25
N GLY A 258 11.06 -23.09 20.37
CA GLY A 258 10.72 -24.51 20.60
C GLY A 258 11.96 -25.41 20.60
N ASN A 259 11.89 -26.50 21.30
CA ASN A 259 13.00 -27.47 21.34
C ASN A 259 13.11 -28.21 19.99
N ALA A 260 14.28 -28.75 19.67
CA ALA A 260 14.55 -29.48 18.41
C ALA A 260 13.63 -30.70 18.18
N GLY A 261 13.00 -31.26 19.22
CA GLY A 261 12.03 -32.35 19.09
C GLY A 261 10.58 -31.93 19.00
N ASP A 262 10.28 -30.65 19.17
CA ASP A 262 8.93 -30.13 19.11
C ASP A 262 8.48 -29.95 17.65
N TYR A 263 7.16 -30.08 17.37
CA TYR A 263 6.63 -29.78 16.05
C TYR A 263 6.80 -28.29 15.69
N HIS A 264 6.57 -27.41 16.64
CA HIS A 264 6.79 -25.98 16.51
C HIS A 264 8.19 -25.65 17.05
N ASN A 265 9.14 -25.48 16.15
CA ASN A 265 10.51 -25.07 16.45
C ASN A 265 11.04 -24.14 15.34
N GLU A 266 12.21 -23.60 15.52
CA GLU A 266 12.85 -22.69 14.58
C GLU A 266 13.05 -23.31 13.18
N GLU A 267 13.41 -24.62 13.12
CA GLU A 267 13.63 -25.34 11.86
C GLU A 267 12.37 -25.37 10.98
N LEU A 268 11.18 -25.45 11.59
CA LEU A 268 9.92 -25.36 10.84
C LEU A 268 9.80 -24.00 10.13
N LEU A 269 10.13 -22.90 10.79
CA LEU A 269 10.08 -21.55 10.19
C LEU A 269 11.07 -21.43 9.02
N TYR A 270 12.29 -21.92 9.17
CA TYR A 270 13.27 -21.95 8.07
C TYR A 270 12.83 -22.85 6.90
N LYS A 271 12.21 -23.99 7.19
CA LYS A 271 11.65 -24.88 6.16
C LYS A 271 10.55 -24.20 5.36
N LEU A 272 9.72 -23.36 5.99
CA LEU A 272 8.60 -22.67 5.35
C LEU A 272 9.03 -21.43 4.55
N PHE A 273 10.03 -20.69 5.04
CA PHE A 273 10.35 -19.34 4.56
C PHE A 273 11.82 -19.15 4.13
N GLY A 274 12.68 -20.17 4.31
CA GLY A 274 14.10 -20.05 4.02
C GLY A 274 14.73 -18.95 4.89
N VAL A 275 15.69 -18.22 4.37
CA VAL A 275 16.38 -17.12 5.08
C VAL A 275 15.43 -15.98 5.52
N ASN A 276 14.26 -15.86 4.90
CA ASN A 276 13.28 -14.87 5.35
C ASN A 276 12.63 -15.22 6.69
N ALA A 277 12.86 -16.42 7.23
CA ALA A 277 12.44 -16.78 8.58
C ALA A 277 13.08 -15.88 9.63
N GLU A 278 14.33 -15.46 9.45
CA GLU A 278 15.03 -14.55 10.37
C GLU A 278 14.27 -13.25 10.56
N ILE A 279 13.92 -12.59 9.46
CA ILE A 279 13.14 -11.32 9.50
C ILE A 279 11.78 -11.56 10.17
N LEU A 280 11.12 -12.69 9.89
CA LEU A 280 9.82 -13.01 10.46
C LEU A 280 9.93 -13.26 11.99
N ILE A 281 10.96 -13.95 12.43
CA ILE A 281 11.25 -14.21 13.85
C ILE A 281 11.56 -12.89 14.55
N ASP A 282 12.47 -12.09 14.01
CA ASP A 282 12.84 -10.79 14.58
C ASP A 282 11.60 -9.89 14.75
N HIS A 283 10.79 -9.78 13.72
CA HIS A 283 9.54 -9.04 13.76
C HIS A 283 8.54 -9.61 14.77
N ALA A 284 8.46 -10.93 14.92
CA ALA A 284 7.61 -11.54 15.94
C ALA A 284 8.04 -11.16 17.37
N TRP A 285 9.34 -10.96 17.60
CA TRP A 285 9.88 -10.45 18.86
C TRP A 285 9.85 -8.93 19.01
N GLY A 286 9.52 -8.20 17.92
CA GLY A 286 9.51 -6.74 17.88
C GLY A 286 10.89 -6.12 17.61
N TRP A 287 11.77 -6.88 16.97
CA TRP A 287 13.12 -6.47 16.63
C TRP A 287 13.25 -6.15 15.14
N GLU A 288 14.04 -5.16 14.78
CA GLU A 288 14.43 -4.82 13.41
C GLU A 288 15.81 -4.16 13.46
N PRO A 289 16.85 -4.82 12.95
CA PRO A 289 18.20 -4.28 12.96
C PRO A 289 18.44 -3.24 11.86
N CYS A 290 17.62 -3.23 10.78
CA CYS A 290 17.79 -2.31 9.66
C CYS A 290 17.55 -0.87 10.08
N THR A 291 18.48 0.00 9.75
CA THR A 291 18.39 1.45 9.95
C THR A 291 18.01 2.17 8.64
N ILE A 292 17.69 3.47 8.74
CA ILE A 292 17.49 4.31 7.54
C ILE A 292 18.77 4.37 6.71
N ALA A 293 19.93 4.41 7.34
CA ALA A 293 21.22 4.40 6.64
C ALA A 293 21.43 3.12 5.84
N ASP A 294 21.11 1.95 6.41
CA ASP A 294 21.19 0.65 5.72
C ASP A 294 20.22 0.60 4.54
N ALA A 295 18.97 1.04 4.74
CA ALA A 295 17.96 1.08 3.70
C ALA A 295 18.39 1.96 2.51
N LYS A 296 19.05 3.09 2.76
CA LYS A 296 19.58 3.99 1.73
C LYS A 296 20.83 3.45 1.05
N ALA A 297 21.69 2.75 1.78
CA ALA A 297 22.91 2.14 1.26
C ALA A 297 22.63 0.91 0.40
N TYR A 298 21.47 0.28 0.54
CA TYR A 298 21.11 -0.92 -0.20
C TYR A 298 21.07 -0.69 -1.70
N LYS A 299 21.82 -1.50 -2.43
CA LYS A 299 21.82 -1.53 -3.90
C LYS A 299 21.34 -2.93 -4.33
N PRO A 300 20.21 -3.05 -5.02
CA PRO A 300 19.74 -4.34 -5.50
C PRO A 300 20.74 -4.93 -6.52
N GLU A 301 21.06 -6.19 -6.37
CA GLU A 301 21.93 -6.93 -7.33
C GLU A 301 21.29 -7.01 -8.71
N ASN A 302 19.97 -7.25 -8.74
CA ASN A 302 19.20 -7.33 -9.97
C ASN A 302 18.24 -6.15 -10.05
N LYS A 303 18.20 -5.49 -11.21
CA LYS A 303 17.27 -4.43 -11.53
C LYS A 303 16.34 -4.90 -12.64
N SER A 304 15.05 -4.65 -12.50
CA SER A 304 14.08 -4.90 -13.57
C SER A 304 13.16 -3.69 -13.75
N ILE A 305 12.76 -3.44 -14.99
CA ILE A 305 11.71 -2.49 -15.32
C ILE A 305 10.52 -3.31 -15.78
N VAL A 306 9.35 -3.04 -15.20
CA VAL A 306 8.13 -3.81 -15.47
C VAL A 306 7.02 -2.86 -15.88
N SER A 307 6.33 -3.19 -16.97
CA SER A 307 5.09 -2.56 -17.38
C SER A 307 3.98 -3.61 -17.42
N GLY A 308 2.78 -3.25 -17.01
CA GLY A 308 1.63 -4.16 -17.02
C GLY A 308 0.37 -3.44 -17.47
N GLN A 309 -0.43 -4.10 -18.29
CA GLN A 309 -1.71 -3.58 -18.75
C GLN A 309 -2.81 -4.63 -18.58
N VAL A 310 -3.90 -4.24 -17.90
CA VAL A 310 -5.12 -5.04 -17.83
C VAL A 310 -6.02 -4.60 -18.96
N LEU A 311 -6.37 -5.53 -19.85
CA LEU A 311 -7.22 -5.26 -21.00
C LEU A 311 -8.69 -5.08 -20.58
N GLN A 312 -9.44 -4.28 -21.32
CA GLN A 312 -10.87 -4.00 -21.03
C GLN A 312 -11.76 -5.22 -21.28
N CYS A 313 -11.39 -6.05 -22.25
CA CYS A 313 -12.06 -7.29 -22.63
C CYS A 313 -11.04 -8.25 -23.21
N PRO A 314 -11.37 -9.52 -23.45
CA PRO A 314 -10.52 -10.43 -24.20
C PRO A 314 -10.18 -9.82 -25.58
N TYR A 315 -8.89 -9.85 -25.94
CA TYR A 315 -8.40 -9.38 -27.23
C TYR A 315 -8.03 -10.56 -28.09
N ASP A 316 -8.28 -10.45 -29.40
CA ASP A 316 -7.73 -11.35 -30.39
C ASP A 316 -6.19 -11.21 -30.50
N PHE A 317 -5.56 -12.15 -31.18
CA PHE A 317 -4.10 -12.18 -31.34
C PHE A 317 -3.54 -10.88 -31.90
N GLN A 318 -4.17 -10.27 -32.91
CA GLN A 318 -3.66 -9.08 -33.57
C GLN A 318 -3.67 -7.87 -32.62
N LYS A 319 -4.75 -7.69 -31.87
CA LYS A 319 -4.86 -6.62 -30.87
C LYS A 319 -3.92 -6.87 -29.69
N ALA A 320 -3.83 -8.10 -29.18
CA ALA A 320 -2.91 -8.44 -28.10
C ALA A 320 -1.45 -8.23 -28.51
N ARG A 321 -1.08 -8.61 -29.74
CA ARG A 321 0.25 -8.36 -30.31
C ARG A 321 0.56 -6.87 -30.42
N LEU A 322 -0.42 -6.05 -30.85
CA LEU A 322 -0.25 -4.60 -30.91
C LEU A 322 0.05 -4.02 -29.54
N VAL A 323 -0.75 -4.37 -28.53
CA VAL A 323 -0.53 -3.93 -27.13
C VAL A 323 0.85 -4.34 -26.62
N ALA A 324 1.26 -5.59 -26.85
CA ALA A 324 2.58 -6.07 -26.44
C ALA A 324 3.71 -5.27 -27.11
N ARG A 325 3.56 -4.89 -28.38
CA ARG A 325 4.53 -4.04 -29.10
C ARG A 325 4.59 -2.65 -28.51
N GLU A 326 3.46 -2.00 -28.27
CA GLU A 326 3.39 -0.68 -27.65
C GLU A 326 4.04 -0.68 -26.25
N MET A 327 3.80 -1.74 -25.48
CA MET A 327 4.43 -1.90 -24.16
C MET A 327 5.94 -2.09 -24.27
N ALA A 328 6.42 -2.87 -25.25
CA ALA A 328 7.84 -3.07 -25.48
C ALA A 328 8.52 -1.76 -25.94
N ASP A 329 7.91 -1.00 -26.85
CA ASP A 329 8.42 0.30 -27.28
C ASP A 329 8.51 1.30 -26.12
N ALA A 330 7.50 1.35 -25.27
CA ALA A 330 7.51 2.21 -24.08
C ALA A 330 8.62 1.81 -23.08
N LEU A 331 8.83 0.51 -22.86
CA LEU A 331 9.92 0.02 -22.00
C LEU A 331 11.29 0.29 -22.62
N ALA A 332 11.43 0.19 -23.93
CA ALA A 332 12.69 0.51 -24.62
C ALA A 332 13.03 2.00 -24.46
N LEU A 333 12.05 2.89 -24.61
CA LEU A 333 12.23 4.33 -24.36
C LEU A 333 12.62 4.61 -22.91
N ASP A 334 12.00 3.92 -21.94
CA ASP A 334 12.31 4.05 -20.53
C ASP A 334 13.73 3.59 -20.19
N LEU A 335 14.22 2.52 -20.84
CA LEU A 335 15.62 2.08 -20.76
C LEU A 335 16.59 3.14 -21.29
N VAL A 336 16.28 3.73 -22.46
CA VAL A 336 17.11 4.79 -23.07
C VAL A 336 17.16 6.02 -22.17
N ASP A 337 16.03 6.47 -21.67
CA ASP A 337 15.94 7.65 -20.77
C ASP A 337 16.77 7.43 -19.50
N LYS A 338 16.68 6.23 -18.92
CA LYS A 338 17.45 5.83 -17.74
C LYS A 338 18.90 5.45 -18.03
N ARG A 339 19.33 5.45 -19.30
CA ARG A 339 20.66 5.00 -19.75
C ARG A 339 21.01 3.59 -19.29
N LEU A 340 20.04 2.69 -19.41
CA LEU A 340 20.15 1.28 -19.05
C LEU A 340 20.12 0.40 -20.29
N VAL A 341 20.69 -0.79 -20.15
CA VAL A 341 20.61 -1.89 -21.12
C VAL A 341 20.07 -3.13 -20.43
N THR A 342 19.50 -4.06 -21.19
CA THR A 342 19.03 -5.34 -20.66
C THR A 342 19.45 -6.48 -21.57
N ASP A 343 19.71 -7.63 -20.99
CA ASP A 343 19.97 -8.91 -21.66
C ASP A 343 18.80 -9.90 -21.49
N GLN A 344 17.73 -9.46 -20.84
CA GLN A 344 16.55 -10.28 -20.57
C GLN A 344 15.27 -9.52 -20.86
N LEU A 345 14.34 -10.17 -21.59
CA LEU A 345 12.97 -9.72 -21.79
C LEU A 345 12.01 -10.83 -21.37
N VAL A 346 11.03 -10.49 -20.54
CA VAL A 346 9.98 -11.42 -20.11
C VAL A 346 8.63 -10.87 -20.53
N LEU A 347 7.85 -11.61 -21.29
CA LEU A 347 6.47 -11.33 -21.62
C LEU A 347 5.57 -12.30 -20.87
N THR A 348 4.62 -11.74 -20.10
CA THR A 348 3.58 -12.53 -19.43
C THR A 348 2.23 -12.18 -19.99
N VAL A 349 1.49 -13.19 -20.46
CA VAL A 349 0.14 -13.03 -21.00
C VAL A 349 -0.84 -13.87 -20.18
N GLY A 350 -1.90 -13.24 -19.67
CA GLY A 350 -2.98 -13.92 -18.95
C GLY A 350 -4.15 -14.26 -19.91
N TYR A 351 -4.59 -15.52 -19.89
CA TYR A 351 -5.76 -16.03 -20.62
C TYR A 351 -6.80 -16.50 -19.61
N GLY A 352 -7.76 -15.65 -19.27
CA GLY A 352 -8.74 -16.02 -18.26
C GLY A 352 -8.06 -16.51 -16.98
N PHE A 353 -8.08 -17.80 -16.70
CA PHE A 353 -7.43 -18.41 -15.53
C PHE A 353 -6.02 -18.97 -15.80
N GLN A 354 -5.55 -18.92 -17.04
CA GLN A 354 -4.22 -19.41 -17.41
C GLN A 354 -3.25 -18.26 -17.60
N ILE A 355 -1.97 -18.53 -17.34
CA ILE A 355 -0.88 -17.56 -17.51
C ILE A 355 0.19 -18.21 -18.39
N ALA A 356 0.51 -17.57 -19.51
CA ALA A 356 1.67 -17.92 -20.32
C ALA A 356 2.82 -16.95 -20.03
N VAL A 357 4.01 -17.47 -19.81
CA VAL A 357 5.23 -16.68 -19.59
C VAL A 357 6.26 -17.04 -20.66
N LEU A 358 6.72 -16.03 -21.38
CA LEU A 358 7.85 -16.13 -22.30
C LEU A 358 9.03 -15.40 -21.68
N ASP A 359 10.10 -16.14 -21.35
CA ASP A 359 11.35 -15.61 -20.83
C ASP A 359 12.42 -15.72 -21.91
N LEU A 360 12.92 -14.58 -22.37
CA LEU A 360 13.99 -14.45 -23.37
C LEU A 360 15.24 -13.98 -22.66
N ARG A 361 16.10 -14.94 -22.27
CA ARG A 361 17.42 -14.64 -21.71
C ARG A 361 18.46 -14.67 -22.81
N ASN A 362 19.25 -13.62 -22.91
CA ASN A 362 20.40 -13.49 -23.76
C ASN A 362 20.15 -13.81 -25.27
N PRO A 363 19.52 -12.88 -26.02
CA PRO A 363 19.32 -13.04 -27.46
C PRO A 363 20.59 -12.95 -28.27
N THR A 364 21.71 -12.62 -27.66
CA THR A 364 22.96 -12.39 -28.34
C THR A 364 23.82 -13.60 -28.37
N ARG A 365 23.66 -14.60 -29.07
CA ARG A 365 24.73 -15.52 -29.50
C ARG A 365 24.29 -16.88 -29.95
N SER A 366 23.22 -17.03 -30.49
CA SER A 366 23.04 -18.12 -31.45
C SER A 366 21.59 -18.15 -31.86
N ASP A 367 21.47 -18.15 -33.14
CA ASP A 367 20.39 -18.74 -33.87
C ASP A 367 19.07 -17.96 -33.79
N GLY A 368 18.87 -17.07 -34.77
CA GLY A 368 17.60 -16.50 -35.11
C GLY A 368 16.43 -17.50 -35.06
N ASN A 369 16.78 -18.79 -35.28
CA ASN A 369 15.87 -19.93 -35.16
C ASN A 369 15.23 -20.14 -33.77
N MET A 370 15.89 -19.75 -32.65
CA MET A 370 15.32 -19.98 -31.34
C MET A 370 14.35 -18.86 -30.91
N LEU A 371 14.57 -17.64 -31.43
CA LEU A 371 13.62 -16.54 -31.26
C LEU A 371 12.35 -16.79 -32.08
N ASP A 372 12.53 -17.24 -33.33
CA ASP A 372 11.41 -17.61 -34.21
C ASP A 372 10.63 -18.81 -33.66
N LEU A 373 11.31 -19.84 -33.14
CA LEU A 373 10.65 -20.98 -32.52
C LEU A 373 9.85 -20.61 -31.29
N LYS A 374 10.39 -19.74 -30.42
CA LYS A 374 9.65 -19.25 -29.21
C LYS A 374 8.48 -18.36 -29.59
N GLN A 375 8.63 -17.52 -30.62
CA GLN A 375 7.54 -16.74 -31.18
C GLN A 375 6.46 -17.63 -31.82
N GLN A 376 6.86 -18.68 -32.49
CA GLN A 376 5.99 -19.69 -33.10
C GLN A 376 5.19 -20.44 -32.00
N ILE A 377 5.87 -20.95 -30.96
CA ILE A 377 5.23 -21.64 -29.82
C ILE A 377 4.22 -20.73 -29.12
N LEU A 378 4.55 -19.44 -28.96
CA LEU A 378 3.64 -18.46 -28.39
C LEU A 378 2.44 -18.23 -29.32
N ALA A 379 2.68 -18.10 -30.62
CA ALA A 379 1.63 -17.93 -31.63
C ALA A 379 0.72 -19.16 -31.71
N ASP A 380 1.28 -20.36 -31.67
CA ASP A 380 0.53 -21.62 -31.70
C ASP A 380 -0.33 -21.78 -30.44
N ARG A 381 0.22 -21.49 -29.25
CA ARG A 381 -0.55 -21.52 -28.00
C ARG A 381 -1.65 -20.46 -27.94
N ILE A 382 -1.42 -19.28 -28.52
CA ILE A 382 -2.45 -18.24 -28.63
C ILE A 382 -3.54 -18.65 -29.63
N ALA A 383 -3.16 -19.39 -30.68
CA ALA A 383 -4.10 -19.91 -31.68
C ALA A 383 -4.93 -21.11 -31.17
N GLU A 384 -4.35 -21.93 -30.28
CA GLU A 384 -5.04 -23.07 -29.64
C GLU A 384 -6.06 -22.65 -28.56
N HIS A 385 -5.97 -21.43 -28.06
CA HIS A 385 -6.86 -20.86 -27.02
C HIS A 385 -7.39 -19.48 -27.45
N PRO A 386 -8.27 -19.42 -28.46
CA PRO A 386 -8.74 -18.15 -29.03
C PRO A 386 -9.76 -17.39 -28.17
N GLU A 387 -10.16 -17.89 -26.99
CA GLU A 387 -11.13 -17.25 -26.10
C GLU A 387 -10.51 -16.44 -24.97
#